data_c2c04cd66dc2e4de184ef043890e6758
#
_entry.id   c2c04cd66dc2e4de184ef043890e6758
#
_cell.length_a   1.000
_cell.length_b   1.000
_cell.length_c   1.000
_cell.angle_alpha   90.00
_cell.angle_beta   90.00
_cell.angle_gamma   90.00
#
_symmetry.space_group_name_H-M   'P 1'
#
loop_
_entity.id
_entity.type
_entity.pdbx_description
1 polymer ?
#
loop_
_entity_poly.entity_id
_entity_poly.type
_entity_poly.pdbx_seq_one_letter_code
_entity_poly.pdbx_strand_id
1 'polypeptide(L)'
;MRHSLLGALATASLCAMPAVAERPLKVLDLGHPLSESDPTWTGHKAFTRTETATFAKDGAALGKFSTDEHFGTHLDAPAHFGGTWTTDKIPVDRLVRPAVCIDITAKVAADEDYRLTVEDIRAFESRNGRIAESALVLVATGWDRRWKEPGRYMNVRNGLKHFPGISVEAATLLARDRKVAGIGIDSPSVDYGPSEHFETHRTTQPLNVYHIENAANLTTLPATGFTVVVAPVNIAGGSGGPTRVFALLP
;
A
#
# COMPACT_ATOMS: atom_id res chain seq x y z
N MET A 1 -60.61 16.81 -57.04
CA MET A 1 -60.22 16.00 -55.88
C MET A 1 -58.89 16.50 -55.39
N ARG A 2 -58.88 17.16 -54.23
CA ARG A 2 -57.66 17.70 -53.57
C ARG A 2 -57.41 16.86 -52.36
N HIS A 3 -56.28 16.15 -52.32
CA HIS A 3 -55.85 15.38 -51.19
C HIS A 3 -54.92 16.26 -50.34
N SER A 4 -55.34 16.58 -49.12
CA SER A 4 -54.49 17.23 -48.07
C SER A 4 -53.72 16.14 -47.32
N LEU A 5 -52.41 16.19 -47.38
CA LEU A 5 -51.52 15.41 -46.52
C LEU A 5 -51.28 16.22 -45.24
N LEU A 6 -51.80 15.72 -44.11
CA LEU A 6 -51.36 16.19 -42.77
C LEU A 6 -50.06 15.50 -42.38
N GLY A 7 -49.00 16.25 -42.31
CA GLY A 7 -47.75 15.78 -41.71
C GLY A 7 -47.78 15.87 -40.18
N ALA A 8 -47.63 14.76 -39.47
CA ALA A 8 -47.48 14.73 -38.03
C ALA A 8 -46.02 15.05 -37.65
N LEU A 9 -45.78 16.16 -37.00
CA LEU A 9 -44.50 16.44 -36.34
C LEU A 9 -44.40 15.66 -35.02
N ALA A 10 -43.50 14.69 -34.98
CA ALA A 10 -43.13 14.00 -33.74
C ALA A 10 -42.11 14.86 -33.00
N THR A 11 -42.50 15.48 -31.88
CA THR A 11 -41.61 16.17 -30.94
C THR A 11 -40.88 15.14 -30.09
N ALA A 12 -39.59 14.92 -30.36
CA ALA A 12 -38.72 14.11 -29.53
C ALA A 12 -38.41 14.91 -28.23
N SER A 13 -38.97 14.48 -27.10
CA SER A 13 -38.63 15.01 -25.79
C SER A 13 -37.27 14.47 -25.36
N LEU A 14 -36.23 15.30 -25.39
CA LEU A 14 -34.94 14.98 -24.80
C LEU A 14 -35.12 14.98 -23.26
N CYS A 15 -35.17 13.80 -22.64
CA CYS A 15 -35.00 13.69 -21.18
C CYS A 15 -33.56 14.07 -20.84
N ALA A 16 -33.36 15.27 -20.27
CA ALA A 16 -32.11 15.66 -19.66
C ALA A 16 -31.85 14.75 -18.44
N MET A 17 -30.85 13.89 -18.54
CA MET A 17 -30.36 13.15 -17.37
C MET A 17 -29.79 14.17 -16.38
N PRO A 18 -30.10 14.05 -15.07
CA PRO A 18 -29.49 14.93 -14.08
C PRO A 18 -27.98 14.72 -14.09
N ALA A 19 -27.21 15.78 -14.22
CA ALA A 19 -25.76 15.74 -14.06
C ALA A 19 -25.46 15.20 -12.66
N VAL A 20 -24.85 14.03 -12.59
CA VAL A 20 -24.31 13.52 -11.33
C VAL A 20 -23.19 14.49 -10.96
N ALA A 21 -23.37 15.26 -9.89
CA ALA A 21 -22.31 16.10 -9.35
C ALA A 21 -21.16 15.18 -8.93
N GLU A 22 -20.07 15.20 -9.71
CA GLU A 22 -18.85 14.48 -9.35
C GLU A 22 -18.33 15.07 -8.03
N ARG A 23 -18.33 14.27 -6.97
CA ARG A 23 -17.64 14.66 -5.74
C ARG A 23 -16.15 14.78 -6.06
N PRO A 24 -15.47 15.85 -5.64
CA PRO A 24 -14.04 15.97 -5.87
C PRO A 24 -13.32 14.79 -5.20
N LEU A 25 -12.57 14.05 -5.99
CA LEU A 25 -11.77 12.92 -5.52
C LEU A 25 -10.67 13.44 -4.60
N LYS A 26 -10.68 13.04 -3.33
CA LYS A 26 -9.59 13.33 -2.41
C LYS A 26 -8.49 12.29 -2.57
N VAL A 27 -7.25 12.74 -2.83
CA VAL A 27 -6.09 11.87 -2.95
C VAL A 27 -5.22 12.04 -1.70
N LEU A 28 -4.87 10.93 -1.05
CA LEU A 28 -3.94 10.90 0.08
C LEU A 28 -2.67 10.15 -0.32
N ASP A 29 -1.52 10.77 -0.07
CA ASP A 29 -0.22 10.13 -0.25
C ASP A 29 0.08 9.21 0.93
N LEU A 30 0.37 7.96 0.64
CA LEU A 30 0.67 6.92 1.63
C LEU A 30 2.13 6.48 1.58
N GLY A 31 3.01 7.27 0.96
CA GLY A 31 4.44 6.98 0.84
C GLY A 31 5.32 8.08 1.41
N HIS A 32 6.49 7.68 1.88
CA HIS A 32 7.56 8.60 2.27
C HIS A 32 8.38 9.00 1.04
N PRO A 33 8.85 10.27 0.92
CA PRO A 33 9.85 10.62 -0.07
C PRO A 33 11.16 9.91 0.26
N LEU A 34 11.89 9.42 -0.76
CA LEU A 34 13.18 8.75 -0.56
C LEU A 34 14.27 9.75 -0.18
N SER A 35 15.02 9.45 0.88
CA SER A 35 16.12 10.26 1.37
C SER A 35 17.29 9.37 1.83
N GLU A 36 18.54 9.89 1.70
CA GLU A 36 19.74 9.20 2.17
C GLU A 36 19.79 8.99 3.70
N SER A 37 18.93 9.72 4.44
CA SER A 37 18.81 9.62 5.90
C SER A 37 17.66 8.73 6.37
N ASP A 38 16.92 8.09 5.45
CA ASP A 38 15.80 7.25 5.82
C ASP A 38 16.25 5.95 6.54
N PRO A 39 15.38 5.37 7.37
CA PRO A 39 15.66 4.11 8.04
C PRO A 39 16.02 2.99 7.05
N THR A 40 17.01 2.18 7.40
CA THR A 40 17.41 1.00 6.61
C THR A 40 17.41 -0.25 7.48
N TRP A 41 17.13 -1.40 6.88
CA TRP A 41 17.04 -2.67 7.59
C TRP A 41 18.36 -3.08 8.27
N THR A 42 19.47 -2.86 7.59
CA THR A 42 20.81 -3.30 8.04
C THR A 42 21.70 -2.16 8.52
N GLY A 43 21.23 -0.91 8.44
CA GLY A 43 22.01 0.28 8.80
C GLY A 43 23.02 0.74 7.73
N HIS A 44 23.11 0.05 6.56
CA HIS A 44 23.95 0.52 5.45
C HIS A 44 23.25 1.63 4.65
N LYS A 45 23.99 2.35 3.83
CA LYS A 45 23.45 3.39 2.95
C LYS A 45 22.75 2.75 1.75
N ALA A 46 21.43 2.58 1.85
CA ALA A 46 20.61 1.92 0.83
C ALA A 46 20.20 2.82 -0.33
N PHE A 47 20.28 4.15 -0.17
CA PHE A 47 19.91 5.11 -1.21
C PHE A 47 20.97 6.17 -1.40
N THR A 48 21.25 6.53 -2.65
CA THR A 48 22.10 7.67 -3.00
C THR A 48 21.48 8.44 -4.15
N ARG A 49 21.56 9.77 -4.09
CA ARG A 49 21.17 10.66 -5.19
C ARG A 49 22.30 11.63 -5.50
N THR A 50 22.67 11.74 -6.77
CA THR A 50 23.69 12.66 -7.26
C THR A 50 23.06 13.58 -8.30
N GLU A 51 23.22 14.89 -8.15
CA GLU A 51 22.91 15.87 -9.19
C GLU A 51 23.97 15.79 -10.28
N THR A 52 23.56 15.65 -11.53
CA THR A 52 24.47 15.51 -12.68
C THR A 52 24.43 16.73 -13.60
N ALA A 53 23.38 17.56 -13.54
CA ALA A 53 23.28 18.84 -14.21
C ALA A 53 22.34 19.77 -13.44
N THR A 54 22.57 21.08 -13.57
CA THR A 54 21.72 22.12 -12.97
C THR A 54 21.08 22.97 -14.05
N PHE A 55 19.87 23.47 -13.82
CA PHE A 55 19.19 24.35 -14.78
C PHE A 55 20.01 25.59 -15.11
N ALA A 56 20.67 26.18 -14.11
CA ALA A 56 21.43 27.42 -14.27
C ALA A 56 22.65 27.29 -15.20
N LYS A 57 23.29 26.10 -15.24
CA LYS A 57 24.49 25.87 -16.06
C LYS A 57 24.16 25.16 -17.37
N ASP A 58 23.22 24.23 -17.32
CA ASP A 58 23.06 23.21 -18.37
C ASP A 58 21.71 23.34 -19.09
N GLY A 59 20.83 24.27 -18.66
CA GLY A 59 19.49 24.48 -19.21
C GLY A 59 18.49 23.39 -18.80
N ALA A 60 18.92 22.37 -18.05
CA ALA A 60 18.09 21.32 -17.47
C ALA A 60 18.68 20.86 -16.14
N ALA A 61 17.80 20.46 -15.20
CA ALA A 61 18.21 19.81 -13.95
C ALA A 61 18.15 18.28 -14.13
N LEU A 62 19.27 17.58 -13.93
CA LEU A 62 19.36 16.13 -14.05
C LEU A 62 19.98 15.52 -12.80
N GLY A 63 19.57 14.30 -12.50
CA GLY A 63 20.13 13.52 -11.41
C GLY A 63 20.11 12.03 -11.73
N LYS A 64 20.94 11.29 -11.03
CA LYS A 64 20.91 9.84 -10.97
C LYS A 64 20.74 9.38 -9.53
N PHE A 65 20.16 8.22 -9.33
CA PHE A 65 20.07 7.59 -8.01
C PHE A 65 20.37 6.09 -8.11
N SER A 66 20.76 5.53 -6.98
CA SER A 66 20.84 4.09 -6.75
C SER A 66 20.10 3.79 -5.46
N THR A 67 19.41 2.67 -5.42
CA THR A 67 18.62 2.24 -4.27
C THR A 67 18.57 0.72 -4.19
N ASP A 68 18.42 0.20 -2.96
CA ASP A 68 18.00 -1.19 -2.76
C ASP A 68 16.54 -1.34 -3.18
N GLU A 69 16.13 -2.53 -3.61
CA GLU A 69 14.74 -2.82 -3.99
C GLU A 69 13.78 -2.64 -2.80
N HIS A 70 14.23 -3.00 -1.59
CA HIS A 70 13.45 -2.96 -0.34
C HIS A 70 13.85 -1.73 0.50
N PHE A 71 13.64 -0.54 -0.04
CA PHE A 71 14.00 0.72 0.63
C PHE A 71 12.90 1.76 0.55
N GLY A 72 12.74 2.53 1.64
CA GLY A 72 11.68 3.53 1.77
C GLY A 72 10.30 2.88 1.81
N THR A 73 9.26 3.61 1.40
CA THR A 73 7.98 2.97 1.08
C THR A 73 8.16 2.12 -0.17
N HIS A 74 8.01 0.81 -0.05
CA HIS A 74 8.28 -0.12 -1.13
C HIS A 74 7.22 -1.22 -1.23
N LEU A 75 7.21 -1.89 -2.37
CA LEU A 75 6.45 -3.11 -2.58
C LEU A 75 7.40 -4.29 -2.60
N ASP A 76 7.07 -5.32 -1.82
CA ASP A 76 7.67 -6.66 -1.95
C ASP A 76 6.86 -7.45 -2.97
N ALA A 77 7.50 -7.83 -4.06
CA ALA A 77 6.89 -8.75 -5.01
C ALA A 77 6.81 -10.16 -4.41
N PRO A 78 5.79 -10.95 -4.73
CA PRO A 78 5.65 -12.32 -4.21
C PRO A 78 6.90 -13.18 -4.39
N ALA A 79 7.69 -12.96 -5.44
CA ALA A 79 8.94 -13.68 -5.70
C ALA A 79 9.99 -13.50 -4.59
N HIS A 80 9.88 -12.46 -3.75
CA HIS A 80 10.79 -12.21 -2.64
C HIS A 80 10.85 -13.39 -1.65
N PHE A 81 9.70 -14.01 -1.33
CA PHE A 81 9.62 -15.20 -0.46
C PHE A 81 8.90 -16.38 -1.14
N GLY A 82 9.26 -16.67 -2.38
CA GLY A 82 8.90 -17.93 -3.05
C GLY A 82 7.58 -17.93 -3.80
N GLY A 83 6.94 -16.79 -3.99
CA GLY A 83 5.85 -16.64 -4.95
C GLY A 83 6.37 -16.57 -6.40
N THR A 84 5.46 -16.46 -7.36
CA THR A 84 5.81 -16.55 -8.79
C THR A 84 5.94 -15.20 -9.48
N TRP A 85 5.40 -14.12 -8.89
CA TRP A 85 5.42 -12.80 -9.51
C TRP A 85 6.59 -11.95 -9.01
N THR A 86 7.45 -11.57 -9.94
CA THR A 86 8.40 -10.45 -9.80
C THR A 86 7.68 -9.13 -10.04
N THR A 87 8.27 -7.99 -9.73
CA THR A 87 7.63 -6.66 -9.87
C THR A 87 7.02 -6.44 -11.26
N ASP A 88 7.72 -6.86 -12.32
CA ASP A 88 7.26 -6.77 -13.72
C ASP A 88 6.20 -7.80 -14.09
N LYS A 89 5.91 -8.78 -13.24
CA LYS A 89 4.93 -9.85 -13.46
C LYS A 89 3.67 -9.72 -12.61
N ILE A 90 3.61 -8.79 -11.68
CA ILE A 90 2.38 -8.53 -10.94
C ILE A 90 1.32 -8.01 -11.93
N PRO A 91 0.14 -8.68 -12.06
CA PRO A 91 -0.94 -8.16 -12.92
C PRO A 91 -1.35 -6.74 -12.50
N VAL A 92 -1.45 -5.82 -13.45
CA VAL A 92 -1.66 -4.39 -13.17
C VAL A 92 -2.98 -4.13 -12.43
N ASP A 93 -4.00 -4.94 -12.70
CA ASP A 93 -5.28 -4.88 -11.99
C ASP A 93 -5.15 -5.21 -10.50
N ARG A 94 -4.10 -5.94 -10.08
CA ARG A 94 -3.80 -6.21 -8.67
C ARG A 94 -3.23 -4.98 -7.95
N LEU A 95 -2.67 -4.02 -8.68
CA LEU A 95 -2.05 -2.81 -8.15
C LEU A 95 -3.04 -1.65 -7.94
N VAL A 96 -4.28 -1.77 -8.43
CA VAL A 96 -5.35 -0.78 -8.23
C VAL A 96 -6.55 -1.52 -7.64
N ARG A 97 -6.72 -1.42 -6.31
CA ARG A 97 -7.73 -2.25 -5.61
C ARG A 97 -8.58 -1.45 -4.63
N PRO A 98 -9.87 -1.81 -4.48
CA PRO A 98 -10.61 -1.44 -3.27
C PRO A 98 -9.83 -1.87 -2.04
N ALA A 99 -9.78 -1.01 -1.03
CA ALA A 99 -8.96 -1.26 0.14
C ALA A 99 -9.75 -1.08 1.45
N VAL A 100 -9.23 -1.71 2.48
CA VAL A 100 -9.67 -1.54 3.86
C VAL A 100 -8.47 -1.17 4.73
N CYS A 101 -8.70 -0.39 5.81
CA CYS A 101 -7.68 -0.02 6.77
C CYS A 101 -8.09 -0.51 8.16
N ILE A 102 -7.30 -1.42 8.74
CA ILE A 102 -7.50 -1.95 10.09
C ILE A 102 -6.59 -1.16 11.03
N ASP A 103 -7.18 -0.39 11.93
CA ASP A 103 -6.46 0.42 12.92
C ASP A 103 -6.21 -0.38 14.19
N ILE A 104 -4.93 -0.61 14.52
CA ILE A 104 -4.45 -1.25 15.74
C ILE A 104 -3.58 -0.31 16.60
N THR A 105 -3.61 0.99 16.33
CA THR A 105 -2.75 1.99 17.00
C THR A 105 -2.83 1.93 18.52
N ALA A 106 -4.02 1.77 19.09
CA ALA A 106 -4.23 1.69 20.53
C ALA A 106 -3.56 0.44 21.14
N LYS A 107 -3.51 -0.67 20.42
CA LYS A 107 -2.87 -1.91 20.86
C LYS A 107 -1.35 -1.80 20.77
N VAL A 108 -0.84 -1.21 19.70
CA VAL A 108 0.59 -0.92 19.51
C VAL A 108 1.11 0.07 20.57
N ALA A 109 0.28 1.03 21.01
CA ALA A 109 0.64 1.94 22.07
C ALA A 109 0.84 1.22 23.44
N ALA A 110 0.17 0.09 23.65
CA ALA A 110 0.31 -0.74 24.84
C ALA A 110 1.42 -1.79 24.70
N ASP A 111 1.69 -2.28 23.49
CA ASP A 111 2.71 -3.28 23.17
C ASP A 111 3.33 -2.97 21.80
N GLU A 112 4.58 -2.51 21.79
CA GLU A 112 5.29 -2.14 20.56
C GLU A 112 5.52 -3.33 19.60
N ASP A 113 5.51 -4.56 20.12
CA ASP A 113 5.66 -5.80 19.35
C ASP A 113 4.29 -6.44 19.04
N TYR A 114 3.21 -5.68 19.19
CA TYR A 114 1.87 -6.18 18.91
C TYR A 114 1.74 -6.67 17.48
N ARG A 115 1.08 -7.81 17.31
CA ARG A 115 0.77 -8.40 16.01
C ARG A 115 -0.73 -8.37 15.77
N LEU A 116 -1.15 -7.87 14.61
CA LEU A 116 -2.54 -8.01 14.16
C LEU A 116 -3.01 -9.46 14.32
N THR A 117 -4.12 -9.68 14.99
CA THR A 117 -4.67 -11.01 15.27
C THR A 117 -5.89 -11.34 14.41
N VAL A 118 -6.30 -12.61 14.43
CA VAL A 118 -7.56 -13.07 13.81
C VAL A 118 -8.76 -12.38 14.45
N GLU A 119 -8.70 -12.14 15.76
CA GLU A 119 -9.75 -11.47 16.52
C GLU A 119 -9.91 -10.01 16.07
N ASP A 120 -8.80 -9.32 15.76
CA ASP A 120 -8.84 -7.96 15.21
C ASP A 120 -9.54 -7.92 13.87
N ILE A 121 -9.19 -8.85 12.99
CA ILE A 121 -9.83 -8.96 11.67
C ILE A 121 -11.32 -9.24 11.82
N ARG A 122 -11.70 -10.17 12.69
CA ARG A 122 -13.12 -10.48 12.95
C ARG A 122 -13.87 -9.30 13.56
N ALA A 123 -13.26 -8.59 14.50
CA ALA A 123 -13.82 -7.39 15.09
C ALA A 123 -13.97 -6.26 14.07
N PHE A 124 -13.03 -6.12 13.14
CA PHE A 124 -13.13 -5.21 12.01
C PHE A 124 -14.31 -5.60 11.10
N GLU A 125 -14.37 -6.87 10.69
CA GLU A 125 -15.40 -7.38 9.79
C GLU A 125 -16.83 -7.31 10.39
N SER A 126 -16.97 -7.48 11.70
CA SER A 126 -18.27 -7.36 12.37
C SER A 126 -18.86 -5.95 12.26
N ARG A 127 -18.02 -4.93 12.14
CA ARG A 127 -18.44 -3.52 12.06
C ARG A 127 -18.52 -3.01 10.62
N ASN A 128 -17.71 -3.54 9.73
CA ASN A 128 -17.50 -2.96 8.39
C ASN A 128 -17.89 -3.91 7.24
N GLY A 129 -18.31 -5.13 7.57
CA GLY A 129 -18.55 -6.19 6.58
C GLY A 129 -17.28 -6.99 6.28
N ARG A 130 -17.47 -8.18 5.70
CA ARG A 130 -16.37 -9.09 5.34
C ARG A 130 -15.43 -8.44 4.35
N ILE A 131 -14.11 -8.61 4.56
CA ILE A 131 -13.07 -8.20 3.62
C ILE A 131 -13.30 -8.93 2.29
N ALA A 132 -13.42 -8.16 1.21
CA ALA A 132 -13.69 -8.69 -0.12
C ALA A 132 -12.47 -9.43 -0.69
N GLU A 133 -12.73 -10.43 -1.53
CA GLU A 133 -11.67 -11.10 -2.30
C GLU A 133 -10.95 -10.07 -3.18
N SER A 134 -9.64 -10.22 -3.30
CA SER A 134 -8.75 -9.29 -4.00
C SER A 134 -8.73 -7.84 -3.48
N ALA A 135 -9.24 -7.56 -2.28
CA ALA A 135 -9.02 -6.27 -1.63
C ALA A 135 -7.55 -6.11 -1.22
N LEU A 136 -7.10 -4.86 -1.08
CA LEU A 136 -5.86 -4.53 -0.38
C LEU A 136 -6.17 -4.28 1.09
N VAL A 137 -5.45 -4.91 2.01
CA VAL A 137 -5.60 -4.70 3.45
C VAL A 137 -4.44 -3.86 3.96
N LEU A 138 -4.74 -2.69 4.49
CA LEU A 138 -3.78 -1.82 5.16
C LEU A 138 -3.92 -1.96 6.68
N VAL A 139 -2.79 -2.03 7.39
CA VAL A 139 -2.73 -2.13 8.85
C VAL A 139 -2.09 -0.86 9.39
N ALA A 140 -2.90 -0.01 10.01
CA ALA A 140 -2.43 1.23 10.63
C ALA A 140 -1.96 0.95 12.05
N THR A 141 -0.66 1.09 12.28
CA THR A 141 -0.02 0.92 13.59
C THR A 141 0.37 2.27 14.22
N GLY A 142 0.45 3.33 13.39
CA GLY A 142 0.95 4.65 13.78
C GLY A 142 2.46 4.69 13.98
N TRP A 143 3.17 3.67 13.51
CA TRP A 143 4.62 3.57 13.60
C TRP A 143 5.33 4.57 12.69
N ASP A 144 4.73 4.96 11.58
CA ASP A 144 5.22 5.95 10.62
C ASP A 144 5.58 7.31 11.26
N ARG A 145 4.98 7.66 12.39
CA ARG A 145 5.32 8.87 13.16
C ARG A 145 6.77 8.91 13.61
N ARG A 146 7.44 7.77 13.64
CA ARG A 146 8.87 7.62 14.04
C ARG A 146 9.81 7.70 12.82
N TRP A 147 9.30 7.79 11.60
CA TRP A 147 10.07 7.71 10.35
C TRP A 147 11.30 8.62 10.32
N LYS A 148 11.14 9.87 10.77
CA LYS A 148 12.22 10.87 10.76
C LYS A 148 13.32 10.64 11.82
N GLU A 149 13.17 9.63 12.64
CA GLU A 149 14.08 9.22 13.69
C GLU A 149 14.48 7.75 13.47
N PRO A 150 15.43 7.45 12.54
CA PRO A 150 15.74 6.07 12.12
C PRO A 150 16.01 5.11 13.28
N GLY A 151 16.70 5.56 14.30
CA GLY A 151 16.96 4.76 15.49
C GLY A 151 15.68 4.39 16.28
N ARG A 152 14.71 5.31 16.35
CA ARG A 152 13.41 5.04 16.98
C ARG A 152 12.48 4.22 16.07
N TYR A 153 12.61 4.41 14.76
CA TYR A 153 11.82 3.66 13.79
C TYR A 153 12.22 2.18 13.78
N MET A 154 13.52 1.90 13.67
CA MET A 154 14.05 0.52 13.69
C MET A 154 14.05 -0.07 15.12
N ASN A 155 14.08 0.77 16.16
CA ASN A 155 13.92 0.44 17.57
C ASN A 155 14.69 -0.81 18.00
N VAL A 156 16.01 -0.84 17.72
CA VAL A 156 16.87 -1.98 18.06
C VAL A 156 17.22 -1.95 19.55
N ARG A 157 16.91 -3.03 20.27
CA ARG A 157 17.24 -3.25 21.67
C ARG A 157 17.86 -4.64 21.83
N ASN A 158 19.03 -4.71 22.46
CA ASN A 158 19.76 -5.97 22.65
C ASN A 158 19.97 -6.77 21.36
N GLY A 159 20.19 -6.09 20.23
CA GLY A 159 20.38 -6.71 18.91
C GLY A 159 19.10 -7.14 18.19
N LEU A 160 17.93 -7.03 18.81
CA LEU A 160 16.64 -7.32 18.21
C LEU A 160 15.90 -6.04 17.85
N LYS A 161 15.20 -6.05 16.73
CA LYS A 161 14.27 -4.98 16.36
C LYS A 161 12.95 -5.16 17.12
N HIS A 162 12.26 -4.05 17.41
CA HIS A 162 11.00 -4.04 18.14
C HIS A 162 10.02 -3.11 17.44
N PHE A 163 9.08 -3.68 16.70
CA PHE A 163 8.02 -2.96 16.00
C PHE A 163 6.84 -3.90 15.70
N PRO A 164 5.62 -3.36 15.50
CA PRO A 164 4.42 -4.16 15.27
C PRO A 164 4.44 -4.84 13.90
N GLY A 165 3.69 -5.95 13.80
CA GLY A 165 3.49 -6.70 12.57
C GLY A 165 2.17 -7.43 12.53
N ILE A 166 2.14 -8.57 11.84
CA ILE A 166 0.96 -9.41 11.61
C ILE A 166 1.26 -10.83 12.08
N SER A 167 0.32 -11.46 12.80
CA SER A 167 0.48 -12.84 13.22
C SER A 167 0.31 -13.80 12.04
N VAL A 168 0.91 -14.98 12.13
CA VAL A 168 0.83 -16.03 11.10
C VAL A 168 -0.62 -16.46 10.86
N GLU A 169 -1.41 -16.55 11.91
CA GLU A 169 -2.83 -16.91 11.84
C GLU A 169 -3.64 -15.83 11.11
N ALA A 170 -3.39 -14.55 11.40
CA ALA A 170 -4.03 -13.43 10.72
C ALA A 170 -3.60 -13.38 9.23
N ALA A 171 -2.31 -13.55 8.96
CA ALA A 171 -1.76 -13.63 7.60
C ALA A 171 -2.38 -14.78 6.80
N THR A 172 -2.54 -15.95 7.44
CA THR A 172 -3.19 -17.11 6.84
C THR A 172 -4.65 -16.83 6.50
N LEU A 173 -5.40 -16.23 7.43
CA LEU A 173 -6.79 -15.83 7.21
C LEU A 173 -6.91 -14.86 6.03
N LEU A 174 -6.05 -13.84 5.97
CA LEU A 174 -6.08 -12.85 4.88
C LEU A 174 -5.71 -13.48 3.53
N ALA A 175 -4.65 -14.28 3.48
CA ALA A 175 -4.16 -14.84 2.22
C ALA A 175 -5.03 -15.99 1.68
N ARG A 176 -5.45 -16.93 2.55
CA ARG A 176 -6.17 -18.15 2.13
C ARG A 176 -7.67 -17.97 2.11
N ASP A 177 -8.25 -17.38 3.18
CA ASP A 177 -9.71 -17.35 3.34
C ASP A 177 -10.33 -16.08 2.78
N ARG A 178 -9.58 -14.97 2.77
CA ARG A 178 -10.00 -13.68 2.18
C ARG A 178 -9.42 -13.47 0.79
N LYS A 179 -8.33 -14.19 0.44
CA LYS A 179 -7.64 -14.13 -0.85
C LYS A 179 -7.34 -12.70 -1.27
N VAL A 180 -6.78 -11.92 -0.35
CA VAL A 180 -6.46 -10.51 -0.57
C VAL A 180 -5.42 -10.33 -1.69
N ALA A 181 -5.41 -9.17 -2.35
CA ALA A 181 -4.43 -8.86 -3.38
C ALA A 181 -3.05 -8.59 -2.78
N GLY A 182 -3.03 -7.90 -1.66
CA GLY A 182 -1.83 -7.50 -0.96
C GLY A 182 -2.15 -7.06 0.47
N ILE A 183 -1.10 -6.86 1.25
CA ILE A 183 -1.14 -6.39 2.63
C ILE A 183 -0.15 -5.24 2.77
N GLY A 184 -0.57 -4.12 3.38
CA GLY A 184 0.30 -2.97 3.65
C GLY A 184 0.36 -2.63 5.12
N ILE A 185 1.50 -2.12 5.58
CA ILE A 185 1.74 -1.71 6.96
C ILE A 185 2.64 -0.46 7.02
N ASP A 186 2.51 0.33 8.06
CA ASP A 186 3.32 1.54 8.30
C ASP A 186 4.55 1.30 9.22
N SER A 187 4.88 0.02 9.47
CA SER A 187 6.10 -0.42 10.17
C SER A 187 7.16 -0.92 9.19
N PRO A 188 8.40 -1.22 9.65
CA PRO A 188 9.50 -1.70 8.81
C PRO A 188 9.25 -3.04 8.11
N SER A 189 8.32 -3.85 8.59
CA SER A 189 7.97 -5.14 8.00
C SER A 189 6.54 -5.55 8.34
N VAL A 190 5.93 -6.40 7.49
CA VAL A 190 4.69 -7.12 7.81
C VAL A 190 4.90 -8.17 8.91
N ASP A 191 6.12 -8.71 9.05
CA ASP A 191 6.51 -9.46 10.24
C ASP A 191 6.81 -8.49 11.38
N TYR A 192 6.53 -8.88 12.62
CA TYR A 192 6.88 -8.07 13.79
C TYR A 192 8.39 -8.06 14.05
N GLY A 193 8.90 -7.03 14.74
CA GLY A 193 10.33 -6.79 14.88
C GLY A 193 11.17 -7.98 15.35
N PRO A 194 10.78 -8.74 16.37
CA PRO A 194 11.52 -9.90 16.87
C PRO A 194 11.42 -11.17 15.98
N SER A 195 10.68 -11.15 14.86
CA SER A 195 10.61 -12.31 13.97
C SER A 195 11.98 -12.62 13.35
N GLU A 196 12.46 -13.83 13.56
CA GLU A 196 13.73 -14.33 13.00
C GLU A 196 13.55 -15.07 11.66
N HIS A 197 12.32 -15.51 11.38
CA HIS A 197 12.05 -16.43 10.26
C HIS A 197 11.12 -15.85 9.21
N PHE A 198 10.62 -14.61 9.35
CA PHE A 198 9.74 -13.94 8.42
C PHE A 198 8.49 -14.77 8.09
N GLU A 199 7.80 -15.24 9.14
CA GLU A 199 6.71 -16.20 9.00
C GLU A 199 5.51 -15.62 8.23
N THR A 200 5.22 -14.32 8.37
CA THR A 200 4.16 -13.65 7.63
C THR A 200 4.47 -13.62 6.13
N HIS A 201 5.71 -13.25 5.75
CA HIS A 201 6.16 -13.31 4.36
C HIS A 201 6.04 -14.74 3.80
N ARG A 202 6.60 -15.71 4.49
CA ARG A 202 6.59 -17.13 4.08
C ARG A 202 5.20 -17.73 3.97
N THR A 203 4.22 -17.16 4.66
CA THR A 203 2.82 -17.61 4.63
C THR A 203 2.06 -17.05 3.44
N THR A 204 2.32 -15.79 3.08
CA THR A 204 1.49 -15.01 2.16
C THR A 204 2.08 -14.94 0.75
N GLN A 205 3.38 -14.71 0.61
CA GLN A 205 4.00 -14.48 -0.71
C GLN A 205 3.99 -15.72 -1.63
N PRO A 206 4.14 -16.97 -1.15
CA PRO A 206 3.93 -18.15 -1.98
C PRO A 206 2.53 -18.26 -2.60
N LEU A 207 1.55 -17.53 -2.04
CA LEU A 207 0.18 -17.40 -2.56
C LEU A 207 -0.01 -16.18 -3.47
N ASN A 208 1.09 -15.55 -3.89
CA ASN A 208 1.11 -14.34 -4.71
C ASN A 208 0.38 -13.13 -4.07
N VAL A 209 0.46 -12.99 -2.76
CA VAL A 209 0.06 -11.79 -2.02
C VAL A 209 1.30 -10.90 -1.90
N TYR A 210 1.27 -9.70 -2.49
CA TYR A 210 2.36 -8.73 -2.36
C TYR A 210 2.26 -7.96 -1.03
N HIS A 211 3.39 -7.38 -0.58
CA HIS A 211 3.37 -6.52 0.60
C HIS A 211 3.71 -5.07 0.24
N ILE A 212 3.28 -4.14 1.10
CA ILE A 212 3.71 -2.75 1.12
C ILE A 212 4.24 -2.49 2.51
N GLU A 213 5.51 -2.10 2.60
CA GLU A 213 6.16 -1.81 3.87
C GLU A 213 6.55 -0.34 3.95
N ASN A 214 6.74 0.16 5.17
CA ASN A 214 7.03 1.56 5.41
C ASN A 214 5.99 2.50 4.78
N ALA A 215 4.70 2.15 4.84
CA ALA A 215 3.63 3.04 4.40
C ALA A 215 3.52 4.25 5.34
N ALA A 216 2.94 5.34 4.85
CA ALA A 216 2.73 6.57 5.61
C ALA A 216 1.24 6.90 5.75
N ASN A 217 0.90 7.69 6.76
CA ASN A 217 -0.42 8.31 6.90
C ASN A 217 -1.61 7.34 6.98
N LEU A 218 -1.40 6.05 7.25
CA LEU A 218 -2.48 5.06 7.29
C LEU A 218 -3.56 5.41 8.33
N THR A 219 -3.18 6.06 9.44
CA THR A 219 -4.11 6.50 10.49
C THR A 219 -5.09 7.58 10.04
N THR A 220 -4.92 8.16 8.86
CA THR A 220 -5.82 9.17 8.30
C THR A 220 -6.89 8.58 7.38
N LEU A 221 -6.80 7.29 7.08
CA LEU A 221 -7.73 6.58 6.20
C LEU A 221 -9.03 6.21 6.92
N PRO A 222 -10.17 6.21 6.22
CA PRO A 222 -11.37 5.57 6.72
C PRO A 222 -11.17 4.04 6.75
N ALA A 223 -11.99 3.33 7.52
CA ALA A 223 -11.94 1.86 7.59
C ALA A 223 -12.18 1.18 6.22
N THR A 224 -13.07 1.74 5.41
CA THR A 224 -13.48 1.20 4.09
C THR A 224 -13.88 2.34 3.14
N GLY A 225 -14.24 1.99 1.89
CA GLY A 225 -14.84 2.93 0.94
C GLY A 225 -13.82 3.74 0.13
N PHE A 226 -12.60 3.25 -0.01
CA PHE A 226 -11.56 3.89 -0.81
C PHE A 226 -10.82 2.89 -1.70
N THR A 227 -10.14 3.40 -2.72
CA THR A 227 -9.28 2.63 -3.61
C THR A 227 -7.83 3.02 -3.37
N VAL A 228 -6.93 2.04 -3.38
CA VAL A 228 -5.49 2.29 -3.33
C VAL A 228 -4.85 1.98 -4.68
N VAL A 229 -3.95 2.86 -5.09
CA VAL A 229 -3.05 2.67 -6.22
C VAL A 229 -1.66 2.44 -5.68
N VAL A 230 -1.04 1.35 -6.10
CA VAL A 230 0.34 0.96 -5.77
C VAL A 230 1.14 1.02 -7.06
N ALA A 231 2.15 1.89 -7.12
CA ALA A 231 2.91 2.14 -8.34
C ALA A 231 4.42 1.88 -8.10
N PRO A 232 4.83 0.60 -8.00
CA PRO A 232 6.24 0.26 -7.82
C PRO A 232 7.07 0.59 -9.05
N VAL A 233 8.36 0.80 -8.86
CA VAL A 233 9.30 0.79 -9.99
C VAL A 233 9.22 -0.57 -10.68
N ASN A 234 8.95 -0.56 -11.99
CA ASN A 234 8.76 -1.78 -12.78
C ASN A 234 10.11 -2.38 -13.17
N ILE A 235 10.71 -3.18 -12.28
CA ILE A 235 12.03 -3.79 -12.45
C ILE A 235 11.86 -5.19 -13.02
N ALA A 236 12.43 -5.46 -14.20
CA ALA A 236 12.40 -6.79 -14.79
C ALA A 236 13.13 -7.80 -13.89
N GLY A 237 12.40 -8.80 -13.40
CA GLY A 237 12.92 -9.80 -12.47
C GLY A 237 13.10 -9.32 -11.04
N GLY A 238 12.66 -8.10 -10.69
CA GLY A 238 12.84 -7.52 -9.35
C GLY A 238 12.03 -8.25 -8.27
N SER A 239 12.65 -8.43 -7.11
CA SER A 239 12.00 -9.00 -5.91
C SER A 239 11.16 -7.98 -5.15
N GLY A 240 11.37 -6.70 -5.39
CA GLY A 240 10.69 -5.58 -4.80
C GLY A 240 11.01 -4.28 -5.54
N GLY A 241 10.49 -3.16 -5.04
CA GLY A 241 10.85 -1.86 -5.57
C GLY A 241 10.21 -0.71 -4.80
N PRO A 242 10.94 0.42 -4.64
CA PRO A 242 10.33 1.63 -4.11
C PRO A 242 9.04 1.96 -4.86
N THR A 243 8.02 2.37 -4.12
CA THR A 243 6.70 2.56 -4.71
C THR A 243 6.07 3.89 -4.28
N ARG A 244 5.33 4.54 -5.20
CA ARG A 244 4.36 5.55 -4.81
C ARG A 244 3.04 4.85 -4.51
N VAL A 245 2.55 5.04 -3.29
CA VAL A 245 1.26 4.52 -2.84
C VAL A 245 0.35 5.70 -2.55
N PHE A 246 -0.88 5.67 -3.04
CA PHE A 246 -1.86 6.70 -2.71
C PHE A 246 -3.27 6.16 -2.68
N ALA A 247 -4.10 6.73 -1.82
CA ALA A 247 -5.51 6.40 -1.67
C ALA A 247 -6.38 7.41 -2.41
N LEU A 248 -7.39 6.91 -3.11
CA LEU A 248 -8.45 7.67 -3.78
C LEU A 248 -9.71 7.56 -2.93
N LEU A 249 -10.14 8.66 -2.32
CA LEU A 249 -11.34 8.73 -1.48
C LEU A 249 -12.45 9.45 -2.26
N PRO A 250 -13.68 8.92 -2.24
CA PRO A 250 -14.84 9.56 -2.90
C PRO A 250 -15.30 10.83 -2.18
#